data_04242d7bdf507734f82d5087d74545a7
#
_entry.id   04242d7bdf507734f82d5087d74545a7
#
_cell.length_a   1.000
_cell.length_b   1.000
_cell.length_c   1.000
_cell.angle_alpha   90.00
_cell.angle_beta   90.00
_cell.angle_gamma   90.00
#
_symmetry.space_group_name_H-M   'P 1'
#
loop_
_entity.id
_entity.type
_entity.pdbx_description
1 polymer ?
#
loop_
_entity_poly.entity_id
_entity_poly.type
_entity_poly.pdbx_seq_one_letter_code
_entity_poly.pdbx_strand_id
1 'polypeptide(L)'
;MNKSVNNIIDALGGTSKLANLLGVNPSAVSNYRQKGFPARLHLKIIALCEEFSIPIDNEFIDRSKIPLKVIKSNSNEFLTQKSNSIMSSLSSDGYQLIDPPILVPADKVIDRLGETVVDRLYIFSQKDGIRLCLRPDLTIPTCLYYLDQGFVGEKKLYSYFGKVFQFYDEEENEPTEFTETGIESIGDQDSLNADVEVFVKIYNSLKKEG
;
A
#
# COMPACT_ATOMS: atom_id res chain seq x y z
N MET A 1 22.78 21.90 -11.18
CA MET A 1 21.42 22.27 -11.64
C MET A 1 20.96 21.20 -12.63
N ASN A 2 19.86 20.58 -12.39
CA ASN A 2 19.34 19.47 -13.23
C ASN A 2 18.73 20.06 -14.52
N LYS A 3 19.50 20.10 -15.60
CA LYS A 3 19.13 20.75 -16.89
C LYS A 3 17.87 20.14 -17.49
N SER A 4 17.70 18.82 -17.36
CA SER A 4 16.53 18.07 -17.85
C SER A 4 15.25 18.49 -17.12
N VAL A 5 15.26 18.59 -15.79
CA VAL A 5 14.11 19.03 -14.98
C VAL A 5 13.67 20.45 -15.33
N ASN A 6 14.62 21.35 -15.53
CA ASN A 6 14.29 22.73 -15.89
C ASN A 6 13.63 22.82 -17.27
N ASN A 7 14.14 22.08 -18.24
CA ASN A 7 13.56 22.01 -19.58
C ASN A 7 12.11 21.49 -19.54
N ILE A 8 11.84 20.46 -18.76
CA ILE A 8 10.48 19.91 -18.59
C ILE A 8 9.55 20.95 -17.94
N ILE A 9 9.98 21.61 -16.86
CA ILE A 9 9.18 22.65 -16.18
C ILE A 9 8.83 23.79 -17.15
N ASP A 10 9.80 24.24 -17.92
CA ASP A 10 9.62 25.36 -18.86
C ASP A 10 8.71 24.96 -20.04
N ALA A 11 8.88 23.76 -20.57
CA ALA A 11 8.06 23.19 -21.65
C ALA A 11 6.60 22.96 -21.22
N LEU A 12 6.35 22.59 -19.96
CA LEU A 12 5.01 22.47 -19.37
C LEU A 12 4.37 23.82 -19.00
N GLY A 13 5.02 24.94 -19.35
CA GLY A 13 4.49 26.29 -19.18
C GLY A 13 4.91 26.98 -17.88
N GLY A 14 6.02 26.53 -17.29
CA GLY A 14 6.66 27.16 -16.15
C GLY A 14 6.11 26.73 -14.79
N THR A 15 6.68 27.33 -13.75
CA THR A 15 6.47 26.95 -12.36
C THR A 15 5.00 26.97 -11.93
N SER A 16 4.27 28.04 -12.26
CA SER A 16 2.87 28.21 -11.81
C SER A 16 1.92 27.25 -12.54
N LYS A 17 2.11 27.04 -13.85
CA LYS A 17 1.25 26.14 -14.61
C LYS A 17 1.49 24.69 -14.20
N LEU A 18 2.75 24.28 -14.03
CA LEU A 18 3.07 22.93 -13.56
C LEU A 18 2.57 22.70 -12.12
N ALA A 19 2.66 23.70 -11.24
CA ALA A 19 2.11 23.59 -9.89
C ALA A 19 0.61 23.29 -9.91
N ASN A 20 -0.16 23.96 -10.77
CA ASN A 20 -1.59 23.70 -10.96
C ASN A 20 -1.85 22.28 -11.50
N LEU A 21 -1.08 21.83 -12.51
CA LEU A 21 -1.22 20.48 -13.11
C LEU A 21 -0.91 19.39 -12.10
N LEU A 22 0.02 19.62 -11.19
CA LEU A 22 0.42 18.65 -10.16
C LEU A 22 -0.44 18.74 -8.89
N GLY A 23 -1.17 19.82 -8.67
CA GLY A 23 -1.92 20.08 -7.44
C GLY A 23 -1.01 20.46 -6.26
N VAL A 24 0.12 21.13 -6.52
CA VAL A 24 1.10 21.54 -5.50
C VAL A 24 1.29 23.06 -5.48
N ASN A 25 1.94 23.58 -4.45
CA ASN A 25 2.32 24.98 -4.39
C ASN A 25 3.43 25.33 -5.39
N PRO A 26 3.43 26.55 -5.98
CA PRO A 26 4.50 26.99 -6.88
C PRO A 26 5.90 26.94 -6.24
N SER A 27 6.01 27.15 -4.93
CA SER A 27 7.27 27.00 -4.18
C SER A 27 7.84 25.59 -4.22
N ALA A 28 6.98 24.56 -4.24
CA ALA A 28 7.42 23.18 -4.39
C ALA A 28 8.05 22.95 -5.76
N VAL A 29 7.43 23.45 -6.85
CA VAL A 29 7.99 23.36 -8.21
C VAL A 29 9.31 24.14 -8.33
N SER A 30 9.44 25.27 -7.63
CA SER A 30 10.72 26.01 -7.55
C SER A 30 11.82 25.19 -6.87
N ASN A 31 11.48 24.42 -5.84
CA ASN A 31 12.41 23.48 -5.22
C ASN A 31 12.80 22.33 -6.16
N TYR A 32 11.86 21.86 -7.01
CA TYR A 32 12.17 20.79 -8.00
C TYR A 32 13.20 21.25 -9.03
N ARG A 33 13.24 22.55 -9.38
CA ARG A 33 14.28 23.10 -10.26
C ARG A 33 15.69 22.90 -9.70
N GLN A 34 15.83 22.92 -8.39
CA GLN A 34 17.12 22.78 -7.70
C GLN A 34 17.43 21.33 -7.35
N LYS A 35 16.47 20.61 -6.80
CA LYS A 35 16.64 19.27 -6.23
C LYS A 35 16.24 18.12 -7.17
N GLY A 36 15.51 18.40 -8.26
CA GLY A 36 14.87 17.40 -9.11
C GLY A 36 13.42 17.14 -8.69
N PHE A 37 12.69 16.41 -9.54
CA PHE A 37 11.34 15.95 -9.18
C PHE A 37 11.43 14.82 -8.17
N PRO A 38 10.56 14.79 -7.13
CA PRO A 38 10.41 13.66 -6.26
C PRO A 38 10.02 12.40 -7.06
N ALA A 39 10.50 11.23 -6.66
CA ALA A 39 10.26 9.96 -7.36
C ALA A 39 8.75 9.70 -7.59
N ARG A 40 7.90 10.05 -6.63
CA ARG A 40 6.43 9.93 -6.71
C ARG A 40 5.79 10.72 -7.86
N LEU A 41 6.44 11.78 -8.33
CA LEU A 41 5.92 12.60 -9.43
C LEU A 41 6.43 12.18 -10.80
N HIS A 42 7.42 11.28 -10.90
CA HIS A 42 8.03 10.91 -12.17
C HIS A 42 7.02 10.37 -13.18
N LEU A 43 6.15 9.44 -12.79
CA LEU A 43 5.11 8.89 -13.69
C LEU A 43 4.11 9.95 -14.12
N LYS A 44 3.70 10.84 -13.20
CA LYS A 44 2.79 11.95 -13.52
C LYS A 44 3.43 12.96 -14.46
N ILE A 45 4.72 13.24 -14.28
CA ILE A 45 5.48 14.12 -15.19
C ILE A 45 5.63 13.46 -16.56
N ILE A 46 5.92 12.16 -16.64
CA ILE A 46 6.00 11.43 -17.91
C ILE A 46 4.66 11.51 -18.63
N ALA A 47 3.54 11.22 -17.96
CA ALA A 47 2.20 11.29 -18.55
C ALA A 47 1.87 12.71 -19.07
N LEU A 48 2.21 13.76 -18.29
CA LEU A 48 2.04 15.14 -18.75
C LEU A 48 2.91 15.47 -19.97
N CYS A 49 4.15 14.99 -19.98
CA CYS A 49 5.02 15.20 -21.14
C CYS A 49 4.50 14.51 -22.40
N GLU A 50 3.94 13.31 -22.28
CA GLU A 50 3.28 12.59 -23.38
C GLU A 50 2.04 13.34 -23.86
N GLU A 51 1.15 13.79 -22.94
CA GLU A 51 -0.06 14.54 -23.25
C GLU A 51 0.26 15.83 -24.03
N PHE A 52 1.31 16.56 -23.61
CA PHE A 52 1.71 17.81 -24.24
C PHE A 52 2.76 17.63 -25.34
N SER A 53 3.06 16.38 -25.75
CA SER A 53 4.06 16.05 -26.78
C SER A 53 5.45 16.65 -26.51
N ILE A 54 5.85 16.68 -25.24
CA ILE A 54 7.16 17.20 -24.81
C ILE A 54 8.16 16.05 -24.81
N PRO A 55 9.29 16.16 -25.53
CA PRO A 55 10.31 15.12 -25.53
C PRO A 55 10.95 15.00 -24.14
N ILE A 56 11.02 13.78 -23.64
CA ILE A 56 11.69 13.44 -22.40
C ILE A 56 13.04 12.82 -22.76
N ASP A 57 14.11 13.35 -22.14
CA ASP A 57 15.44 12.83 -22.31
C ASP A 57 15.62 11.49 -21.54
N ASN A 58 16.44 10.59 -22.12
CA ASN A 58 16.68 9.27 -21.51
C ASN A 58 17.30 9.36 -20.10
N GLU A 59 17.95 10.48 -19.78
CA GLU A 59 18.51 10.72 -18.46
C GLU A 59 17.40 10.90 -17.39
N PHE A 60 16.25 11.45 -17.78
CA PHE A 60 15.10 11.55 -16.89
C PHE A 60 14.39 10.21 -16.70
N ILE A 61 14.42 9.36 -17.73
CA ILE A 61 13.80 8.02 -17.71
C ILE A 61 14.75 6.99 -17.09
N ASP A 62 16.03 7.34 -16.85
CA ASP A 62 17.01 6.40 -16.29
C ASP A 62 16.59 5.88 -14.92
N ARG A 63 15.89 4.76 -14.95
CA ARG A 63 15.42 4.03 -13.77
C ARG A 63 16.55 3.55 -12.87
N SER A 64 17.81 3.56 -13.36
CA SER A 64 18.97 3.19 -12.54
C SER A 64 19.27 4.24 -11.45
N LYS A 65 18.77 5.47 -11.65
CA LYS A 65 18.89 6.57 -10.67
C LYS A 65 17.70 6.65 -9.70
N ILE A 66 16.63 5.91 -9.93
CA ILE A 66 15.62 5.67 -8.90
C ILE A 66 16.33 4.80 -7.86
N PRO A 67 16.62 5.31 -6.65
CA PRO A 67 17.21 4.46 -5.63
C PRO A 67 16.20 3.35 -5.37
N LEU A 68 16.44 2.18 -5.95
CA LEU A 68 15.91 0.95 -5.40
C LEU A 68 16.50 0.91 -3.99
N LYS A 69 15.77 1.46 -3.03
CA LYS A 69 15.97 1.12 -1.64
C LYS A 69 15.80 -0.39 -1.64
N VAL A 70 16.92 -1.11 -1.69
CA VAL A 70 16.91 -2.56 -1.47
C VAL A 70 16.29 -2.67 -0.09
N ILE A 71 15.01 -2.98 -0.07
CA ILE A 71 14.28 -3.30 1.14
C ILE A 71 15.09 -4.45 1.71
N LYS A 72 15.84 -4.18 2.77
CA LYS A 72 16.44 -5.24 3.55
C LYS A 72 15.23 -6.01 4.08
N SER A 73 14.85 -7.06 3.36
CA SER A 73 13.94 -8.05 3.88
C SER A 73 14.63 -8.57 5.14
N ASN A 74 14.23 -8.04 6.28
CA ASN A 74 14.50 -8.68 7.54
C ASN A 74 13.60 -9.92 7.58
N SER A 75 13.96 -10.93 6.78
CA SER A 75 13.50 -12.30 7.00
C SER A 75 14.19 -12.78 8.29
N ASN A 76 13.72 -12.22 9.40
CA ASN A 76 14.19 -12.61 10.70
C ASN A 76 13.51 -13.94 11.00
N GLU A 77 14.27 -15.01 10.95
CA GLU A 77 13.82 -16.37 11.27
C GLU A 77 13.06 -16.40 12.62
N PHE A 78 13.48 -15.56 13.55
CA PHE A 78 12.84 -15.32 14.83
C PHE A 78 11.41 -14.75 14.70
N LEU A 79 11.17 -13.76 13.82
CA LEU A 79 9.83 -13.22 13.59
C LEU A 79 8.92 -14.26 12.94
N THR A 80 9.45 -15.07 12.04
CA THR A 80 8.71 -16.17 11.41
C THR A 80 8.32 -17.23 12.44
N GLN A 81 9.20 -17.58 13.38
CA GLN A 81 8.90 -18.54 14.44
C GLN A 81 7.81 -18.02 15.38
N LYS A 82 7.91 -16.75 15.85
CA LYS A 82 6.86 -16.14 16.69
C LYS A 82 5.53 -16.09 15.97
N SER A 83 5.51 -15.68 14.71
CA SER A 83 4.28 -15.63 13.92
C SER A 83 3.65 -17.02 13.77
N ASN A 84 4.45 -18.05 13.49
CA ASN A 84 3.96 -19.43 13.41
C ASN A 84 3.38 -19.92 14.73
N SER A 85 3.98 -19.57 15.87
CA SER A 85 3.47 -19.89 17.18
C SER A 85 2.11 -19.23 17.45
N ILE A 86 2.00 -17.92 17.16
CA ILE A 86 0.74 -17.18 17.27
C ILE A 86 -0.33 -17.82 16.38
N MET A 87 -0.02 -18.10 15.12
CA MET A 87 -0.96 -18.68 14.17
C MET A 87 -1.42 -20.07 14.60
N SER A 88 -0.52 -20.90 15.13
CA SER A 88 -0.87 -22.21 15.67
C SER A 88 -1.83 -22.11 16.86
N SER A 89 -1.61 -21.14 17.75
CA SER A 89 -2.51 -20.86 18.88
C SER A 89 -3.90 -20.46 18.39
N LEU A 90 -3.98 -19.54 17.42
CA LEU A 90 -5.24 -19.05 16.87
C LEU A 90 -6.00 -20.14 16.09
N SER A 91 -5.31 -20.97 15.33
CA SER A 91 -5.92 -22.11 14.61
C SER A 91 -6.52 -23.13 15.59
N SER A 92 -5.89 -23.37 16.74
CA SER A 92 -6.44 -24.26 17.77
C SER A 92 -7.73 -23.71 18.40
N ASP A 93 -7.95 -22.42 18.32
CA ASP A 93 -9.13 -21.71 18.83
C ASP A 93 -10.29 -21.62 17.82
N GLY A 94 -10.18 -22.35 16.69
CA GLY A 94 -11.21 -22.45 15.67
C GLY A 94 -11.13 -21.39 14.56
N TYR A 95 -10.07 -20.58 14.52
CA TYR A 95 -9.82 -19.66 13.40
C TYR A 95 -9.24 -20.42 12.22
N GLN A 96 -9.91 -20.30 11.07
CA GLN A 96 -9.41 -20.86 9.81
C GLN A 96 -8.28 -19.99 9.25
N LEU A 97 -7.10 -20.57 9.07
CA LEU A 97 -6.01 -19.88 8.38
C LEU A 97 -6.35 -19.72 6.90
N ILE A 98 -6.27 -18.51 6.41
CA ILE A 98 -6.46 -18.14 5.00
C ILE A 98 -5.27 -17.35 4.47
N ASP A 99 -5.06 -17.41 3.16
CA ASP A 99 -4.09 -16.58 2.44
C ASP A 99 -4.84 -15.70 1.41
N PRO A 100 -5.28 -14.51 1.81
CA PRO A 100 -5.99 -13.61 0.92
C PRO A 100 -5.08 -13.15 -0.23
N PRO A 101 -5.64 -12.76 -1.40
CA PRO A 101 -4.85 -12.36 -2.56
C PRO A 101 -4.00 -11.11 -2.28
N ILE A 102 -2.79 -11.08 -2.86
CA ILE A 102 -1.87 -9.93 -2.77
C ILE A 102 -2.38 -8.76 -3.63
N LEU A 103 -2.91 -9.08 -4.83
CA LEU A 103 -3.49 -8.08 -5.73
C LEU A 103 -4.99 -8.00 -5.47
N VAL A 104 -5.45 -6.80 -5.14
CA VAL A 104 -6.86 -6.52 -4.84
C VAL A 104 -7.37 -5.35 -5.68
N PRO A 105 -8.69 -5.27 -5.96
CA PRO A 105 -9.26 -4.13 -6.66
C PRO A 105 -9.03 -2.83 -5.88
N ALA A 106 -8.30 -1.88 -6.49
CA ALA A 106 -7.93 -0.62 -5.82
C ALA A 106 -9.15 0.18 -5.37
N ASP A 107 -10.21 0.20 -6.19
CA ASP A 107 -11.44 0.94 -5.87
C ASP A 107 -12.10 0.40 -4.61
N LYS A 108 -12.07 -0.92 -4.36
CA LYS A 108 -12.62 -1.52 -3.13
C LYS A 108 -11.85 -1.11 -1.88
N VAL A 109 -10.54 -0.93 -1.99
CA VAL A 109 -9.69 -0.43 -0.91
C VAL A 109 -9.97 1.05 -0.65
N ILE A 110 -10.03 1.87 -1.70
CA ILE A 110 -10.29 3.31 -1.62
C ILE A 110 -11.69 3.59 -1.06
N ASP A 111 -12.72 2.87 -1.53
CA ASP A 111 -14.09 3.00 -1.03
C ASP A 111 -14.19 2.77 0.50
N ARG A 112 -13.31 1.94 1.04
CA ARG A 112 -13.32 1.56 2.46
C ARG A 112 -12.46 2.44 3.33
N LEU A 113 -11.26 2.80 2.87
CA LEU A 113 -10.28 3.57 3.63
C LEU A 113 -10.34 5.07 3.34
N GLY A 114 -11.07 5.48 2.29
CA GLY A 114 -11.19 6.86 1.84
C GLY A 114 -10.06 7.29 0.90
N GLU A 115 -10.25 8.43 0.24
CA GLU A 115 -9.33 8.96 -0.78
C GLU A 115 -7.92 9.27 -0.24
N THR A 116 -7.79 9.51 1.05
CA THR A 116 -6.49 9.82 1.67
C THR A 116 -5.50 8.66 1.64
N VAL A 117 -5.98 7.42 1.46
CA VAL A 117 -5.10 6.23 1.36
C VAL A 117 -4.42 6.11 0.00
N VAL A 118 -4.95 6.78 -1.05
CA VAL A 118 -4.45 6.65 -2.44
C VAL A 118 -2.96 6.93 -2.54
N ASP A 119 -2.47 7.93 -1.80
CA ASP A 119 -1.05 8.29 -1.80
C ASP A 119 -0.15 7.21 -1.15
N ARG A 120 -0.76 6.26 -0.44
CA ARG A 120 -0.06 5.12 0.20
C ARG A 120 -0.22 3.80 -0.55
N LEU A 121 -0.98 3.75 -1.63
CA LEU A 121 -1.22 2.54 -2.40
C LEU A 121 -0.25 2.38 -3.56
N TYR A 122 0.22 1.15 -3.77
CA TYR A 122 0.88 0.74 -5.01
C TYR A 122 -0.19 0.31 -6.02
N ILE A 123 -0.62 1.23 -6.88
CA ILE A 123 -1.72 1.01 -7.85
C ILE A 123 -1.16 0.63 -9.22
N PHE A 124 -1.81 -0.34 -9.85
CA PHE A 124 -1.51 -0.81 -11.21
C PHE A 124 -2.77 -0.76 -12.07
N SER A 125 -2.63 -0.40 -13.34
CA SER A 125 -3.71 -0.50 -14.30
C SER A 125 -3.51 -1.75 -15.18
N GLN A 126 -4.53 -2.58 -15.28
CA GLN A 126 -4.58 -3.67 -16.25
C GLN A 126 -4.89 -3.14 -17.64
N LYS A 127 -4.66 -3.98 -18.67
CA LYS A 127 -4.93 -3.60 -20.07
C LYS A 127 -6.42 -3.32 -20.36
N ASP A 128 -7.31 -3.89 -19.58
CA ASP A 128 -8.77 -3.69 -19.63
C ASP A 128 -9.27 -2.48 -18.83
N GLY A 129 -8.35 -1.72 -18.24
CA GLY A 129 -8.64 -0.53 -17.46
C GLY A 129 -8.97 -0.78 -15.99
N ILE A 130 -9.00 -2.03 -15.54
CA ILE A 130 -9.22 -2.35 -14.12
C ILE A 130 -8.00 -1.90 -13.30
N ARG A 131 -8.25 -1.15 -12.23
CA ARG A 131 -7.22 -0.74 -11.28
C ARG A 131 -7.09 -1.78 -10.17
N LEU A 132 -5.88 -2.32 -10.02
CA LEU A 132 -5.48 -3.18 -8.91
C LEU A 132 -4.47 -2.46 -8.03
N CYS A 133 -4.35 -2.86 -6.77
CA CYS A 133 -3.26 -2.44 -5.91
C CYS A 133 -2.64 -3.64 -5.18
N LEU A 134 -1.41 -3.47 -4.71
CA LEU A 134 -0.88 -4.35 -3.67
C LEU A 134 -1.67 -4.11 -2.39
N ARG A 135 -2.07 -5.18 -1.70
CA ARG A 135 -2.85 -5.10 -0.46
C ARG A 135 -2.13 -4.26 0.60
N PRO A 136 -2.74 -3.19 1.12
CA PRO A 136 -2.13 -2.35 2.16
C PRO A 136 -2.29 -2.92 3.57
N ASP A 137 -3.23 -3.85 3.74
CA ASP A 137 -3.57 -4.58 4.95
C ASP A 137 -4.10 -5.98 4.59
N LEU A 138 -4.43 -6.80 5.57
CA LEU A 138 -5.05 -8.11 5.37
C LEU A 138 -6.54 -8.15 5.74
N THR A 139 -7.08 -7.14 6.40
CA THR A 139 -8.50 -7.05 6.76
C THR A 139 -9.39 -6.94 5.52
N ILE A 140 -9.12 -5.97 4.63
CA ILE A 140 -9.93 -5.78 3.42
C ILE A 140 -9.88 -7.00 2.50
N PRO A 141 -8.72 -7.58 2.17
CA PRO A 141 -8.65 -8.80 1.38
C PRO A 141 -9.39 -9.98 2.03
N THR A 142 -9.38 -10.10 3.35
CA THR A 142 -10.14 -11.14 4.07
C THR A 142 -11.64 -10.92 3.96
N CYS A 143 -12.12 -9.68 4.07
CA CYS A 143 -13.53 -9.36 3.84
C CYS A 143 -13.96 -9.66 2.41
N LEU A 144 -13.13 -9.34 1.41
CA LEU A 144 -13.40 -9.65 0.01
C LEU A 144 -13.44 -11.18 -0.22
N TYR A 145 -12.52 -11.92 0.39
CA TYR A 145 -12.52 -13.38 0.35
C TYR A 145 -13.83 -13.95 0.92
N TYR A 146 -14.28 -13.48 2.10
CA TYR A 146 -15.54 -13.89 2.71
C TYR A 146 -16.75 -13.66 1.77
N LEU A 147 -16.81 -12.48 1.15
CA LEU A 147 -17.89 -12.14 0.21
C LEU A 147 -17.87 -13.01 -1.05
N ASP A 148 -16.68 -13.31 -1.59
CA ASP A 148 -16.50 -14.14 -2.78
C ASP A 148 -16.92 -15.60 -2.55
N GLN A 149 -16.76 -16.10 -1.33
CA GLN A 149 -17.24 -17.44 -0.95
C GLN A 149 -18.75 -17.55 -0.78
N GLY A 150 -19.48 -16.44 -0.84
CA GLY A 150 -20.92 -16.42 -0.69
C GLY A 150 -21.43 -16.62 0.74
N PHE A 151 -20.57 -16.47 1.76
CA PHE A 151 -20.90 -16.67 3.17
C PHE A 151 -21.65 -15.52 3.83
N VAL A 152 -22.27 -14.64 3.04
CA VAL A 152 -22.95 -13.45 3.56
C VAL A 152 -23.95 -13.79 4.67
N GLY A 153 -23.71 -13.26 5.87
CA GLY A 153 -24.55 -13.51 7.05
C GLY A 153 -24.17 -14.75 7.87
N GLU A 154 -23.21 -15.55 7.43
CA GLU A 154 -22.68 -16.65 8.23
C GLU A 154 -21.50 -16.19 9.09
N LYS A 155 -21.47 -16.60 10.35
CA LYS A 155 -20.31 -16.37 11.21
C LYS A 155 -19.11 -17.16 10.72
N LYS A 156 -18.02 -16.49 10.43
CA LYS A 156 -16.72 -17.07 10.07
C LYS A 156 -15.60 -16.43 10.89
N LEU A 157 -14.67 -17.27 11.30
CA LEU A 157 -13.48 -16.87 12.06
C LEU A 157 -12.27 -17.14 11.17
N TYR A 158 -11.54 -16.11 10.81
CA TYR A 158 -10.35 -16.22 9.98
C TYR A 158 -9.11 -15.77 10.72
N SER A 159 -8.00 -16.42 10.44
CA SER A 159 -6.66 -15.95 10.80
C SER A 159 -5.82 -15.82 9.55
N TYR A 160 -4.89 -14.87 9.56
CA TYR A 160 -4.02 -14.62 8.43
C TYR A 160 -2.61 -14.22 8.86
N PHE A 161 -1.68 -14.46 7.96
CA PHE A 161 -0.30 -14.05 8.07
C PHE A 161 0.24 -13.79 6.67
N GLY A 162 0.79 -12.59 6.43
CA GLY A 162 1.30 -12.30 5.10
C GLY A 162 1.94 -10.93 4.97
N LYS A 163 2.50 -10.70 3.79
CA LYS A 163 3.08 -9.41 3.42
C LYS A 163 2.01 -8.41 3.04
N VAL A 164 2.19 -7.19 3.50
CA VAL A 164 1.40 -6.01 3.13
C VAL A 164 2.32 -4.90 2.66
N PHE A 165 1.79 -3.96 1.88
CA PHE A 165 2.58 -3.00 1.13
C PHE A 165 1.95 -1.62 1.25
N GLN A 166 2.68 -0.67 1.81
CA GLN A 166 2.26 0.72 1.88
C GLN A 166 3.42 1.62 1.43
N PHE A 167 3.10 2.65 0.69
CA PHE A 167 4.09 3.66 0.33
C PHE A 167 4.19 4.68 1.46
N TYR A 168 5.40 4.94 1.90
CA TYR A 168 5.73 5.98 2.86
C TYR A 168 6.76 6.93 2.26
N ASP A 169 6.65 8.21 2.56
CA ASP A 169 7.68 9.18 2.19
C ASP A 169 8.99 8.89 2.95
N GLU A 170 10.12 9.29 2.37
CA GLU A 170 11.44 9.03 2.96
C GLU A 170 11.60 9.60 4.38
N GLU A 171 10.84 10.65 4.70
CA GLU A 171 10.85 11.30 6.02
C GLU A 171 10.15 10.48 7.10
N GLU A 172 9.21 9.58 6.72
CA GLU A 172 8.44 8.76 7.68
C GLU A 172 9.26 7.60 8.24
N ASN A 173 10.35 7.20 7.57
CA ASN A 173 11.25 6.09 7.95
C ASN A 173 10.55 4.75 8.23
N GLU A 174 9.37 4.55 7.68
CA GLU A 174 8.56 3.34 7.82
C GLU A 174 8.87 2.33 6.70
N PRO A 175 8.76 1.02 6.96
CA PRO A 175 8.98 0.01 5.93
C PRO A 175 7.84 0.02 4.92
N THR A 176 8.18 0.01 3.63
CA THR A 176 7.18 -0.07 2.53
C THR A 176 6.63 -1.49 2.32
N GLU A 177 7.27 -2.49 2.89
CA GLU A 177 6.85 -3.88 2.94
C GLU A 177 7.04 -4.40 4.36
N PHE A 178 5.99 -4.89 4.97
CA PHE A 178 6.05 -5.50 6.29
C PHE A 178 5.14 -6.71 6.37
N THR A 179 5.27 -7.47 7.46
CA THR A 179 4.46 -8.66 7.69
C THR A 179 3.38 -8.32 8.70
N GLU A 180 2.15 -8.65 8.34
CA GLU A 180 0.97 -8.52 9.20
C GLU A 180 0.45 -9.90 9.58
N THR A 181 -0.01 -10.03 10.81
CA THR A 181 -0.76 -11.19 11.29
C THR A 181 -1.98 -10.71 12.06
N GLY A 182 -3.08 -11.43 11.94
CA GLY A 182 -4.31 -11.04 12.60
C GLY A 182 -5.40 -12.09 12.52
N ILE A 183 -6.53 -11.71 13.09
CA ILE A 183 -7.76 -12.51 13.06
C ILE A 183 -8.96 -11.62 12.76
N GLU A 184 -9.96 -12.19 12.10
CA GLU A 184 -11.23 -11.54 11.82
C GLU A 184 -12.39 -12.42 12.27
N SER A 185 -13.39 -11.82 12.94
CA SER A 185 -14.69 -12.42 13.20
C SER A 185 -15.73 -11.72 12.33
N ILE A 186 -16.22 -12.40 11.31
CA ILE A 186 -17.15 -11.81 10.32
C ILE A 186 -18.49 -12.49 10.45
N GLY A 187 -19.58 -11.71 10.36
CA GLY A 187 -20.95 -12.22 10.37
C GLY A 187 -21.47 -12.60 11.75
N ASP A 188 -20.78 -12.22 12.81
CA ASP A 188 -21.29 -12.41 14.18
C ASP A 188 -22.44 -11.43 14.46
N GLN A 189 -23.55 -11.93 15.00
CA GLN A 189 -24.68 -11.09 15.35
C GLN A 189 -24.49 -10.34 16.66
N ASP A 190 -23.67 -10.87 17.56
CA ASP A 190 -23.26 -10.20 18.79
C ASP A 190 -21.88 -9.57 18.61
N SER A 191 -21.84 -8.44 17.88
CA SER A 191 -20.60 -7.77 17.52
C SER A 191 -19.77 -7.32 18.73
N LEU A 192 -20.42 -6.90 19.83
CA LEU A 192 -19.71 -6.43 21.03
C LEU A 192 -18.93 -7.58 21.70
N ASN A 193 -19.57 -8.74 21.86
CA ASN A 193 -18.89 -9.89 22.43
C ASN A 193 -17.81 -10.44 21.48
N ALA A 194 -18.08 -10.42 20.17
CA ALA A 194 -17.09 -10.81 19.15
C ALA A 194 -15.82 -9.93 19.21
N ASP A 195 -15.98 -8.62 19.34
CA ASP A 195 -14.85 -7.69 19.47
C ASP A 195 -14.03 -7.97 20.72
N VAL A 196 -14.70 -8.21 21.85
CA VAL A 196 -14.04 -8.56 23.13
C VAL A 196 -13.30 -9.90 23.00
N GLU A 197 -13.91 -10.91 22.39
CA GLU A 197 -13.28 -12.22 22.16
C GLU A 197 -12.02 -12.09 21.29
N VAL A 198 -12.09 -11.37 20.18
CA VAL A 198 -10.96 -11.11 19.28
C VAL A 198 -9.83 -10.43 20.05
N PHE A 199 -10.15 -9.35 20.79
CA PHE A 199 -9.14 -8.61 21.54
C PHE A 199 -8.45 -9.50 22.60
N VAL A 200 -9.23 -10.26 23.40
CA VAL A 200 -8.69 -11.15 24.43
C VAL A 200 -7.82 -12.24 23.84
N LYS A 201 -8.21 -12.82 22.69
CA LYS A 201 -7.42 -13.85 22.01
C LYS A 201 -6.08 -13.31 21.51
N ILE A 202 -6.08 -12.18 20.83
CA ILE A 202 -4.84 -11.53 20.37
C ILE A 202 -3.95 -11.20 21.58
N TYR A 203 -4.50 -10.57 22.61
CA TYR A 203 -3.76 -10.24 23.82
C TYR A 203 -3.10 -11.47 24.46
N ASN A 204 -3.85 -12.56 24.62
CA ASN A 204 -3.34 -13.79 25.23
C ASN A 204 -2.27 -14.47 24.35
N SER A 205 -2.43 -14.44 23.03
CA SER A 205 -1.45 -14.99 22.09
C SER A 205 -0.14 -14.20 22.14
N LEU A 206 -0.20 -12.87 22.16
CA LEU A 206 0.98 -12.02 22.29
C LEU A 206 1.67 -12.18 23.66
N LYS A 207 0.90 -12.29 24.73
CA LYS A 207 1.44 -12.47 26.08
C LYS A 207 2.21 -13.78 26.25
N LYS A 208 1.87 -14.84 25.52
CA LYS A 208 2.59 -16.11 25.54
C LYS A 208 3.98 -16.02 24.89
N GLU A 209 4.14 -15.07 23.96
CA GLU A 209 5.39 -14.88 23.19
C GLU A 209 6.37 -13.89 23.86
N GLY A 210 6.00 -13.28 24.98
CA GLY A 210 6.83 -12.39 25.80
C GLY A 210 6.62 -10.97 25.48
#